data_dd5bbb2eaedf3dc689c185503dac0509
#
_entry.id   dd5bbb2eaedf3dc689c185503dac0509
#
_cell.length_a   1.000
_cell.length_b   1.000
_cell.length_c   1.000
_cell.angle_alpha   90.00
_cell.angle_beta   90.00
_cell.angle_gamma   90.00
#
_symmetry.space_group_name_H-M   'P 1'
#
loop_
_entity.id
_entity.type
_entity.pdbx_description
1 polymer ?
#
loop_
_entity_poly.entity_id
_entity_poly.type
_entity_poly.pdbx_seq_one_letter_code
_entity_poly.pdbx_strand_id
1 'polypeptide(L)'
;MDEPAAIGRRVQHMRRQLGLTQRKLAEPSYTPAYISTLESGKVRPSEAALRFLAGRLGTSYEELATGRPVHLATELRLSLTDARQTLASGAADEAAAQFRRLLEDAQRLGFTPEQAQALLGLGDCALETGRLPDAIRNFEAAERLLADEPPTRRARAVRGRAIAHLLAGELRYACYLLESAIDELGASGLADPEALVMLHAAVIGPYMDMGAHARAAHAAELALSLAPQVSDPALVAGMHRQVARTFLAEGRVADADASLAKAQEIYGQLHLRTDLAHCHWMRGYVQAQNGELEAAERELRTARVMLSARRAALYTAQVEVELADVLRRLGRGEEAVELLSALLELGDSHGAVHAGGAHRLLGLMAEERGEVESAEEHYVQALALLERSGATGDLADLCRLLGDLLRRTGRPEAAMDAYRTGLGHRGAPGTTTLGPAPAAPAF
;
A
#
# COMPACT_ATOMS: atom_id res chain seq x y z
N MET A 1 33.30 -7.15 0.89
CA MET A 1 34.73 -6.99 1.34
C MET A 1 35.46 -6.25 0.24
N ASP A 2 36.04 -5.12 0.56
CA ASP A 2 36.78 -4.27 -0.40
C ASP A 2 38.05 -4.94 -0.95
N GLU A 3 38.69 -4.27 -1.91
CA GLU A 3 39.99 -4.70 -2.42
C GLU A 3 41.06 -4.74 -1.32
N PRO A 4 42.00 -5.70 -1.38
CA PRO A 4 43.04 -5.84 -0.38
C PRO A 4 43.82 -4.56 -0.10
N ALA A 5 44.06 -3.74 -1.14
CA ALA A 5 44.75 -2.46 -1.02
C ALA A 5 43.97 -1.42 -0.22
N ALA A 6 42.64 -1.41 -0.34
CA ALA A 6 41.78 -0.49 0.43
C ALA A 6 41.76 -0.90 1.91
N ILE A 7 41.62 -2.18 2.18
CA ILE A 7 41.67 -2.74 3.54
C ILE A 7 43.04 -2.44 4.19
N GLY A 8 44.13 -2.68 3.46
CA GLY A 8 45.48 -2.41 3.94
C GLY A 8 45.72 -0.96 4.33
N ARG A 9 45.27 -0.02 3.50
CA ARG A 9 45.34 1.42 3.81
C ARG A 9 44.57 1.80 5.06
N ARG A 10 43.35 1.24 5.27
CA ARG A 10 42.58 1.47 6.49
C ARG A 10 43.28 0.97 7.75
N VAL A 11 43.75 -0.26 7.71
CA VAL A 11 44.54 -0.82 8.84
C VAL A 11 45.75 0.05 9.17
N GLN A 12 46.53 0.46 8.16
CA GLN A 12 47.66 1.35 8.33
C GLN A 12 47.28 2.69 8.94
N HIS A 13 46.20 3.30 8.44
CA HIS A 13 45.71 4.59 8.91
C HIS A 13 45.30 4.52 10.40
N MET A 14 44.45 3.56 10.77
CA MET A 14 43.98 3.40 12.14
C MET A 14 45.13 3.02 13.11
N ARG A 15 46.01 2.15 12.66
CA ARG A 15 47.23 1.82 13.45
C ARG A 15 48.06 3.05 13.76
N ARG A 16 48.29 3.92 12.77
CA ARG A 16 49.06 5.18 12.94
C ARG A 16 48.36 6.16 13.86
N GLN A 17 47.02 6.29 13.75
CA GLN A 17 46.24 7.12 14.65
C GLN A 17 46.38 6.69 16.12
N LEU A 18 46.45 5.39 16.38
CA LEU A 18 46.62 4.82 17.71
C LEU A 18 48.11 4.78 18.16
N GLY A 19 49.05 5.26 17.35
CA GLY A 19 50.47 5.25 17.66
C GLY A 19 51.10 3.84 17.77
N LEU A 20 50.41 2.82 17.19
CA LEU A 20 50.89 1.44 17.26
C LEU A 20 51.96 1.13 16.20
N THR A 21 52.99 0.37 16.59
CA THR A 21 53.91 -0.23 15.63
C THR A 21 53.28 -1.45 14.97
N GLN A 22 53.77 -1.86 13.79
CA GLN A 22 53.34 -3.10 13.14
C GLN A 22 53.50 -4.31 14.03
N ARG A 23 54.58 -4.33 14.83
CA ARG A 23 54.86 -5.39 15.82
C ARG A 23 53.77 -5.44 16.91
N LYS A 24 53.47 -4.30 17.52
CA LYS A 24 52.42 -4.23 18.55
C LYS A 24 51.05 -4.60 18.04
N LEU A 25 50.72 -4.25 16.78
CA LEU A 25 49.45 -4.63 16.17
C LEU A 25 49.37 -6.12 15.87
N ALA A 26 50.50 -6.75 15.49
CA ALA A 26 50.58 -8.18 15.15
C ALA A 26 50.43 -9.11 16.35
N GLU A 27 50.97 -8.71 17.51
CA GLU A 27 51.02 -9.56 18.73
C GLU A 27 49.60 -9.81 19.32
N PRO A 28 49.32 -11.02 19.83
CA PRO A 28 50.20 -12.19 19.85
C PRO A 28 50.04 -13.13 18.63
N SER A 29 49.10 -12.92 17.72
CA SER A 29 48.60 -13.93 16.76
C SER A 29 49.25 -13.86 15.37
N TYR A 30 49.90 -12.75 15.03
CA TYR A 30 50.48 -12.53 13.70
C TYR A 30 51.93 -12.02 13.79
N THR A 31 52.59 -11.92 12.63
CA THR A 31 53.94 -11.38 12.52
C THR A 31 53.96 -9.95 12.00
N PRO A 32 54.96 -9.12 12.33
CA PRO A 32 55.11 -7.78 11.75
C PRO A 32 55.19 -7.80 10.23
N ALA A 33 55.79 -8.83 9.64
CA ALA A 33 55.89 -9.03 8.20
C ALA A 33 54.49 -9.23 7.56
N TYR A 34 53.61 -9.99 8.21
CA TYR A 34 52.22 -10.14 7.77
C TYR A 34 51.49 -8.80 7.76
N ILE A 35 51.58 -8.00 8.81
CA ILE A 35 50.97 -6.67 8.87
C ILE A 35 51.53 -5.76 7.78
N SER A 36 52.81 -5.78 7.52
CA SER A 36 53.44 -5.00 6.46
C SER A 36 52.92 -5.37 5.07
N THR A 37 52.79 -6.69 4.77
CA THR A 37 52.26 -7.17 3.49
C THR A 37 50.75 -6.88 3.35
N LEU A 38 50.00 -6.93 4.44
CA LEU A 38 48.58 -6.57 4.48
C LEU A 38 48.40 -5.06 4.23
N GLU A 39 49.14 -4.20 4.94
CA GLU A 39 49.09 -2.75 4.78
C GLU A 39 49.50 -2.28 3.37
N SER A 40 50.37 -3.01 2.70
CA SER A 40 50.74 -2.77 1.31
C SER A 40 49.76 -3.33 0.29
N GLY A 41 48.69 -4.01 0.73
CA GLY A 41 47.66 -4.58 -0.15
C GLY A 41 48.07 -5.84 -0.90
N LYS A 42 49.23 -6.42 -0.59
CA LYS A 42 49.78 -7.60 -1.26
C LYS A 42 49.11 -8.91 -0.84
N VAL A 43 48.45 -8.93 0.32
CA VAL A 43 47.77 -10.09 0.88
C VAL A 43 46.34 -9.72 1.22
N ARG A 44 45.41 -10.59 0.85
CA ARG A 44 44.00 -10.49 1.27
C ARG A 44 43.90 -11.08 2.69
N PRO A 45 43.48 -10.28 3.70
CA PRO A 45 43.34 -10.82 5.05
C PRO A 45 42.16 -11.81 5.12
N SER A 46 42.32 -12.85 5.93
CA SER A 46 41.22 -13.73 6.28
C SER A 46 40.22 -13.01 7.21
N GLU A 47 39.01 -13.53 7.32
CA GLU A 47 38.01 -13.01 8.26
C GLU A 47 38.53 -13.03 9.71
N ALA A 48 39.20 -14.13 10.12
CA ALA A 48 39.80 -14.26 11.44
C ALA A 48 40.89 -13.20 11.69
N ALA A 49 41.70 -12.89 10.67
CA ALA A 49 42.71 -11.83 10.78
C ALA A 49 42.08 -10.46 10.92
N LEU A 50 41.02 -10.16 10.15
CA LEU A 50 40.33 -8.89 10.27
C LEU A 50 39.64 -8.73 11.61
N ARG A 51 38.98 -9.76 12.13
CA ARG A 51 38.37 -9.75 13.48
C ARG A 51 39.41 -9.49 14.58
N PHE A 52 40.56 -10.14 14.49
CA PHE A 52 41.69 -9.90 15.41
C PHE A 52 42.19 -8.45 15.34
N LEU A 53 42.44 -7.95 14.13
CA LEU A 53 42.90 -6.58 13.92
C LEU A 53 41.89 -5.54 14.36
N ALA A 54 40.59 -5.79 14.09
CA ALA A 54 39.50 -4.95 14.54
C ALA A 54 39.51 -4.76 16.08
N GLY A 55 39.59 -5.86 16.81
CA GLY A 55 39.68 -5.81 18.27
C GLY A 55 40.92 -5.03 18.77
N ARG A 56 42.07 -5.15 18.08
CA ARG A 56 43.27 -4.40 18.42
C ARG A 56 43.25 -2.93 18.07
N LEU A 57 42.47 -2.57 17.04
CA LEU A 57 42.32 -1.21 16.55
C LEU A 57 41.09 -0.47 17.16
N GLY A 58 40.31 -1.16 17.99
CA GLY A 58 39.13 -0.58 18.63
C GLY A 58 37.99 -0.29 17.63
N THR A 59 37.90 -1.10 16.57
CA THR A 59 36.91 -0.97 15.52
C THR A 59 36.15 -2.28 15.26
N SER A 60 35.21 -2.30 14.31
CA SER A 60 34.51 -3.51 13.91
C SER A 60 35.18 -4.22 12.72
N TYR A 61 34.89 -5.53 12.57
CA TYR A 61 35.25 -6.28 11.37
C TYR A 61 34.75 -5.62 10.11
N GLU A 62 33.46 -5.22 10.11
CA GLU A 62 32.77 -4.59 8.98
C GLU A 62 33.46 -3.28 8.59
N GLU A 63 33.83 -2.47 9.55
CA GLU A 63 34.51 -1.20 9.30
C GLU A 63 35.91 -1.42 8.68
N LEU A 64 36.68 -2.38 9.15
CA LEU A 64 37.92 -2.73 8.49
C LEU A 64 37.72 -3.34 7.10
N ALA A 65 36.73 -4.21 6.94
CA ALA A 65 36.48 -4.95 5.71
C ALA A 65 35.89 -4.06 4.59
N THR A 66 35.07 -3.07 4.96
CA THR A 66 34.27 -2.26 4.01
C THR A 66 34.53 -0.76 4.09
N GLY A 67 35.24 -0.29 5.12
CA GLY A 67 35.46 1.13 5.40
C GLY A 67 34.18 1.86 5.90
N ARG A 68 33.17 1.11 6.29
CA ARG A 68 31.88 1.65 6.72
C ARG A 68 31.75 1.54 8.24
N PRO A 69 31.66 2.66 8.97
CA PRO A 69 31.45 2.62 10.41
C PRO A 69 30.08 2.01 10.73
N VAL A 70 30.03 1.01 11.59
CA VAL A 70 28.80 0.28 11.96
C VAL A 70 27.78 1.21 12.62
N HIS A 71 28.24 2.21 13.37
CA HIS A 71 27.34 3.19 14.00
C HIS A 71 26.53 3.97 12.97
N LEU A 72 27.07 4.31 11.79
CA LEU A 72 26.34 5.01 10.75
C LEU A 72 25.19 4.17 10.16
N ALA A 73 25.37 2.85 10.00
CA ALA A 73 24.27 1.99 9.59
C ALA A 73 23.16 1.95 10.65
N THR A 74 23.54 1.93 11.93
CA THR A 74 22.58 1.97 13.04
C THR A 74 21.85 3.31 13.10
N GLU A 75 22.55 4.41 12.95
CA GLU A 75 21.95 5.77 12.89
C GLU A 75 20.98 5.89 11.73
N LEU A 76 21.35 5.40 10.53
CA LEU A 76 20.45 5.38 9.38
C LEU A 76 19.19 4.56 9.65
N ARG A 77 19.31 3.39 10.28
CA ARG A 77 18.14 2.55 10.62
C ARG A 77 17.21 3.23 11.62
N LEU A 78 17.75 3.89 12.63
CA LEU A 78 16.97 4.68 13.58
C LEU A 78 16.25 5.83 12.85
N SER A 79 16.96 6.60 12.03
CA SER A 79 16.37 7.69 11.26
C SER A 79 15.33 7.20 10.24
N LEU A 80 15.50 6.01 9.64
CA LEU A 80 14.47 5.36 8.81
C LEU A 80 13.24 4.99 9.62
N THR A 81 13.40 4.59 10.87
CA THR A 81 12.28 4.30 11.78
C THR A 81 11.54 5.58 12.13
N ASP A 82 12.25 6.67 12.43
CA ASP A 82 11.66 7.98 12.70
C ASP A 82 10.87 8.52 11.49
N ALA A 83 11.43 8.36 10.27
CA ALA A 83 10.73 8.73 9.03
C ALA A 83 9.45 7.91 8.82
N ARG A 84 9.44 6.61 9.16
CA ARG A 84 8.23 5.79 9.13
C ARG A 84 7.21 6.28 10.16
N GLN A 85 7.65 6.66 11.35
CA GLN A 85 6.77 7.22 12.38
C GLN A 85 6.15 8.55 11.92
N THR A 86 6.94 9.40 11.25
CA THR A 86 6.45 10.64 10.62
C THR A 86 5.37 10.32 9.58
N LEU A 87 5.59 9.32 8.71
CA LEU A 87 4.56 8.88 7.75
C LEU A 87 3.31 8.34 8.47
N ALA A 88 3.48 7.46 9.46
CA ALA A 88 2.39 6.89 10.24
C ALA A 88 1.58 7.96 10.99
N SER A 89 2.21 9.06 11.40
CA SER A 89 1.52 10.23 11.94
C SER A 89 0.74 11.01 10.86
N GLY A 90 0.93 10.74 9.57
CA GLY A 90 0.25 11.32 8.41
C GLY A 90 0.93 12.54 7.80
N ALA A 91 2.18 12.81 8.15
CA ALA A 91 2.97 13.87 7.55
C ALA A 91 3.76 13.34 6.33
N ALA A 92 3.04 12.89 5.28
CA ALA A 92 3.62 12.18 4.14
C ALA A 92 4.66 13.01 3.37
N ASP A 93 4.46 14.32 3.20
CA ASP A 93 5.43 15.19 2.51
C ASP A 93 6.71 15.38 3.33
N GLU A 94 6.58 15.52 4.66
CA GLU A 94 7.72 15.62 5.56
C GLU A 94 8.51 14.31 5.60
N ALA A 95 7.81 13.18 5.75
CA ALA A 95 8.40 11.85 5.69
C ALA A 95 9.13 11.61 4.36
N ALA A 96 8.55 12.01 3.23
CA ALA A 96 9.19 11.92 1.93
C ALA A 96 10.48 12.75 1.84
N ALA A 97 10.52 13.92 2.47
CA ALA A 97 11.75 14.72 2.55
C ALA A 97 12.82 14.02 3.40
N GLN A 98 12.44 13.41 4.52
CA GLN A 98 13.33 12.62 5.37
C GLN A 98 13.87 11.40 4.61
N PHE A 99 13.01 10.60 3.97
CA PHE A 99 13.43 9.43 3.21
C PHE A 99 14.37 9.79 2.04
N ARG A 100 14.17 10.92 1.34
CA ARG A 100 15.08 11.35 0.27
C ARG A 100 16.49 11.61 0.80
N ARG A 101 16.64 12.34 1.92
CA ARG A 101 17.94 12.57 2.56
C ARG A 101 18.59 11.27 3.00
N LEU A 102 17.82 10.36 3.61
CA LEU A 102 18.32 9.05 4.04
C LEU A 102 18.75 8.17 2.86
N LEU A 103 18.06 8.27 1.72
CA LEU A 103 18.45 7.59 0.48
C LEU A 103 19.79 8.12 -0.03
N GLU A 104 19.98 9.43 -0.09
CA GLU A 104 21.23 10.06 -0.50
C GLU A 104 22.41 9.66 0.41
N ASP A 105 22.18 9.66 1.72
CA ASP A 105 23.19 9.24 2.70
C ASP A 105 23.51 7.74 2.57
N ALA A 106 22.50 6.89 2.43
CA ALA A 106 22.68 5.46 2.23
C ALA A 106 23.39 5.14 0.90
N GLN A 107 23.13 5.91 -0.17
CA GLN A 107 23.81 5.80 -1.45
C GLN A 107 25.28 6.19 -1.33
N ARG A 108 25.56 7.34 -0.72
CA ARG A 108 26.95 7.83 -0.49
C ARG A 108 27.76 6.84 0.33
N LEU A 109 27.15 6.21 1.33
CA LEU A 109 27.81 5.25 2.22
C LEU A 109 27.79 3.81 1.67
N GLY A 110 27.03 3.56 0.59
CA GLY A 110 26.89 2.25 -0.04
C GLY A 110 26.16 1.22 0.82
N PHE A 111 25.20 1.64 1.65
CA PHE A 111 24.33 0.76 2.46
C PHE A 111 23.09 0.34 1.67
N THR A 112 23.21 -0.71 0.87
CA THR A 112 22.13 -1.20 -0.02
C THR A 112 20.83 -1.55 0.70
N PRO A 113 20.83 -2.23 1.87
CA PRO A 113 19.59 -2.49 2.60
C PRO A 113 18.86 -1.22 3.05
N GLU A 114 19.59 -0.21 3.51
CA GLU A 114 19.04 1.06 3.95
C GLU A 114 18.53 1.90 2.75
N GLN A 115 19.20 1.81 1.59
CA GLN A 115 18.69 2.40 0.34
C GLN A 115 17.33 1.80 -0.04
N ALA A 116 17.21 0.47 -0.02
CA ALA A 116 15.95 -0.21 -0.30
C ALA A 116 14.85 0.22 0.68
N GLN A 117 15.17 0.32 1.98
CA GLN A 117 14.21 0.78 3.00
C GLN A 117 13.76 2.24 2.78
N ALA A 118 14.66 3.12 2.37
CA ALA A 118 14.32 4.51 2.05
C ALA A 118 13.42 4.60 0.81
N LEU A 119 13.70 3.80 -0.23
CA LEU A 119 12.86 3.71 -1.43
C LEU A 119 11.47 3.14 -1.12
N LEU A 120 11.36 2.13 -0.27
CA LEU A 120 10.07 1.62 0.20
C LEU A 120 9.28 2.74 0.90
N GLY A 121 9.92 3.50 1.80
CA GLY A 121 9.28 4.63 2.46
C GLY A 121 8.84 5.73 1.49
N LEU A 122 9.62 6.04 0.46
CA LEU A 122 9.23 6.98 -0.60
C LEU A 122 8.05 6.47 -1.41
N GLY A 123 8.00 5.17 -1.69
CA GLY A 123 6.86 4.52 -2.33
C GLY A 123 5.59 4.64 -1.50
N ASP A 124 5.68 4.34 -0.20
CA ASP A 124 4.57 4.47 0.75
C ASP A 124 4.08 5.94 0.83
N CYS A 125 4.99 6.93 0.92
CA CYS A 125 4.62 8.36 0.88
C CYS A 125 3.93 8.77 -0.42
N ALA A 126 4.35 8.21 -1.55
CA ALA A 126 3.76 8.49 -2.85
C ALA A 126 2.35 7.88 -2.97
N LEU A 127 2.11 6.68 -2.40
CA LEU A 127 0.77 6.10 -2.28
C LEU A 127 -0.15 7.00 -1.46
N GLU A 128 0.29 7.44 -0.28
CA GLU A 128 -0.50 8.31 0.61
C GLU A 128 -0.88 9.66 -0.04
N THR A 129 -0.07 10.13 -0.98
CA THR A 129 -0.29 11.39 -1.70
C THR A 129 -0.88 11.21 -3.10
N GLY A 130 -1.25 9.97 -3.49
CA GLY A 130 -1.84 9.66 -4.79
C GLY A 130 -0.89 9.76 -5.98
N ARG A 131 0.41 9.91 -5.77
CA ARG A 131 1.43 10.00 -6.83
C ARG A 131 1.82 8.60 -7.31
N LEU A 132 0.87 7.89 -7.93
CA LEU A 132 1.03 6.49 -8.30
C LEU A 132 2.25 6.18 -9.19
N PRO A 133 2.58 6.99 -10.23
CA PRO A 133 3.79 6.75 -11.02
C PRO A 133 5.08 6.84 -10.20
N ASP A 134 5.13 7.72 -9.19
CA ASP A 134 6.28 7.82 -8.29
C ASP A 134 6.35 6.62 -7.36
N ALA A 135 5.21 6.17 -6.86
CA ALA A 135 5.12 4.96 -6.03
C ALA A 135 5.67 3.75 -6.78
N ILE A 136 5.19 3.50 -7.99
CA ILE A 136 5.65 2.40 -8.85
C ILE A 136 7.17 2.47 -9.05
N ARG A 137 7.71 3.62 -9.45
CA ARG A 137 9.16 3.78 -9.67
C ARG A 137 9.99 3.49 -8.43
N ASN A 138 9.54 3.94 -7.27
CA ASN A 138 10.26 3.73 -6.00
C ASN A 138 10.24 2.25 -5.57
N PHE A 139 9.09 1.58 -5.67
CA PHE A 139 9.00 0.15 -5.35
C PHE A 139 9.81 -0.71 -6.32
N GLU A 140 9.79 -0.42 -7.62
CA GLU A 140 10.63 -1.11 -8.61
C GLU A 140 12.13 -0.89 -8.36
N ALA A 141 12.52 0.32 -7.94
CA ALA A 141 13.90 0.60 -7.59
C ALA A 141 14.32 -0.19 -6.34
N ALA A 142 13.46 -0.28 -5.33
CA ALA A 142 13.70 -1.10 -4.15
C ALA A 142 13.81 -2.60 -4.52
N GLU A 143 12.92 -3.11 -5.36
CA GLU A 143 12.92 -4.50 -5.83
C GLU A 143 14.20 -4.85 -6.59
N ARG A 144 14.67 -3.95 -7.46
CA ARG A 144 15.97 -4.13 -8.17
C ARG A 144 17.15 -4.21 -7.20
N LEU A 145 17.18 -3.38 -6.15
CA LEU A 145 18.26 -3.43 -5.13
C LEU A 145 18.22 -4.74 -4.32
N LEU A 146 17.06 -5.36 -4.21
CA LEU A 146 16.83 -6.59 -3.47
C LEU A 146 16.79 -7.84 -4.37
N ALA A 147 17.19 -7.74 -5.65
CA ALA A 147 17.05 -8.82 -6.62
C ALA A 147 17.79 -10.11 -6.22
N ASP A 148 18.95 -9.97 -5.58
CA ASP A 148 19.77 -11.08 -5.10
C ASP A 148 19.43 -11.52 -3.66
N GLU A 149 18.48 -10.84 -3.03
CA GLU A 149 17.99 -11.16 -1.68
C GLU A 149 16.88 -12.21 -1.73
N PRO A 150 16.63 -12.96 -0.64
CA PRO A 150 15.54 -13.91 -0.56
C PRO A 150 14.17 -13.27 -0.88
N PRO A 151 13.19 -14.03 -1.42
CA PRO A 151 11.86 -13.52 -1.76
C PRO A 151 11.15 -12.81 -0.59
N THR A 152 11.39 -13.26 0.64
CA THR A 152 10.85 -12.63 1.86
C THR A 152 11.23 -11.16 1.99
N ARG A 153 12.45 -10.78 1.57
CA ARG A 153 12.94 -9.39 1.60
C ARG A 153 12.31 -8.53 0.51
N ARG A 154 11.93 -9.13 -0.63
CA ARG A 154 11.31 -8.43 -1.77
C ARG A 154 9.79 -8.28 -1.62
N ALA A 155 9.15 -9.13 -0.83
CA ALA A 155 7.70 -9.20 -0.70
C ALA A 155 7.04 -7.83 -0.42
N ARG A 156 7.65 -6.99 0.42
CA ARG A 156 7.14 -5.65 0.70
C ARG A 156 7.18 -4.72 -0.51
N ALA A 157 8.25 -4.78 -1.32
CA ALA A 157 8.36 -3.97 -2.54
C ALA A 157 7.33 -4.39 -3.58
N VAL A 158 7.18 -5.70 -3.81
CA VAL A 158 6.18 -6.27 -4.73
C VAL A 158 4.76 -5.91 -4.28
N ARG A 159 4.44 -6.05 -2.98
CA ARG A 159 3.15 -5.64 -2.44
C ARG A 159 2.88 -4.15 -2.69
N GLY A 160 3.83 -3.27 -2.38
CA GLY A 160 3.67 -1.83 -2.57
C GLY A 160 3.42 -1.48 -4.03
N ARG A 161 4.18 -2.08 -4.96
CA ARG A 161 3.98 -1.94 -6.41
C ARG A 161 2.61 -2.44 -6.85
N ALA A 162 2.18 -3.59 -6.38
CA ALA A 162 0.86 -4.14 -6.68
C ALA A 162 -0.28 -3.23 -6.19
N ILE A 163 -0.16 -2.64 -5.00
CA ILE A 163 -1.13 -1.65 -4.50
C ILE A 163 -1.16 -0.41 -5.40
N ALA A 164 -0.01 0.09 -5.86
CA ALA A 164 0.04 1.22 -6.77
C ALA A 164 -0.67 0.92 -8.10
N HIS A 165 -0.48 -0.27 -8.68
CA HIS A 165 -1.19 -0.72 -9.89
C HIS A 165 -2.69 -0.93 -9.64
N LEU A 166 -3.06 -1.47 -8.47
CA LEU A 166 -4.47 -1.58 -8.06
C LEU A 166 -5.16 -0.21 -8.05
N LEU A 167 -4.54 0.78 -7.41
CA LEU A 167 -5.06 2.15 -7.35
C LEU A 167 -5.07 2.85 -8.71
N ALA A 168 -4.18 2.45 -9.63
CA ALA A 168 -4.18 2.89 -11.02
C ALA A 168 -5.28 2.21 -11.88
N GLY A 169 -6.03 1.24 -11.33
CA GLY A 169 -7.06 0.48 -12.05
C GLY A 169 -6.54 -0.76 -12.79
N GLU A 170 -5.26 -1.10 -12.67
CA GLU A 170 -4.63 -2.23 -13.35
C GLU A 170 -4.77 -3.54 -12.53
N LEU A 171 -6.02 -3.93 -12.25
CA LEU A 171 -6.38 -5.02 -11.34
C LEU A 171 -5.70 -6.35 -11.67
N ARG A 172 -5.70 -6.74 -12.96
CA ARG A 172 -5.11 -8.04 -13.40
C ARG A 172 -3.61 -8.08 -13.15
N TYR A 173 -2.95 -6.96 -13.40
CA TYR A 173 -1.50 -6.88 -13.21
C TYR A 173 -1.14 -6.87 -11.71
N ALA A 174 -1.93 -6.18 -10.88
CA ALA A 174 -1.79 -6.24 -9.42
C ALA A 174 -1.94 -7.68 -8.89
N CYS A 175 -2.96 -8.43 -9.37
CA CYS A 175 -3.11 -9.86 -9.02
C CYS A 175 -1.88 -10.66 -9.44
N TYR A 176 -1.44 -10.53 -10.71
CA TYR A 176 -0.28 -11.25 -11.22
C TYR A 176 0.97 -11.04 -10.36
N LEU A 177 1.26 -9.81 -9.97
CA LEU A 177 2.40 -9.48 -9.12
C LEU A 177 2.35 -10.20 -7.77
N LEU A 178 1.18 -10.16 -7.12
CA LEU A 178 0.99 -10.77 -5.79
C LEU A 178 1.01 -12.30 -5.86
N GLU A 179 0.33 -12.89 -6.84
CA GLU A 179 0.32 -14.34 -7.06
C GLU A 179 1.73 -14.87 -7.34
N SER A 180 2.47 -14.21 -8.24
CA SER A 180 3.85 -14.57 -8.55
C SER A 180 4.75 -14.52 -7.32
N ALA A 181 4.57 -13.51 -6.45
CA ALA A 181 5.34 -13.41 -5.22
C ALA A 181 4.98 -14.50 -4.20
N ILE A 182 3.69 -14.87 -4.08
CA ILE A 182 3.23 -15.98 -3.24
C ILE A 182 3.81 -17.30 -3.72
N ASP A 183 3.76 -17.56 -5.03
CA ASP A 183 4.28 -18.78 -5.64
C ASP A 183 5.81 -18.88 -5.46
N GLU A 184 6.53 -17.78 -5.67
CA GLU A 184 7.98 -17.72 -5.46
C GLU A 184 8.35 -17.98 -4.01
N LEU A 185 7.61 -17.40 -3.06
CA LEU A 185 7.81 -17.64 -1.64
C LEU A 185 7.57 -19.11 -1.28
N GLY A 186 6.49 -19.71 -1.79
CA GLY A 186 6.18 -21.12 -1.62
C GLY A 186 7.26 -22.04 -2.20
N ALA A 187 7.75 -21.73 -3.38
CA ALA A 187 8.81 -22.50 -4.05
C ALA A 187 10.17 -22.39 -3.36
N SER A 188 10.44 -21.29 -2.63
CA SER A 188 11.72 -21.06 -1.95
C SER A 188 11.95 -21.98 -0.74
N GLY A 189 10.90 -22.61 -0.22
CA GLY A 189 10.95 -23.40 1.02
C GLY A 189 11.19 -22.59 2.29
N LEU A 190 11.21 -21.25 2.19
CA LEU A 190 11.32 -20.34 3.32
C LEU A 190 9.94 -20.11 3.93
N ALA A 191 9.69 -20.71 5.09
CA ALA A 191 8.48 -20.45 5.86
C ALA A 191 8.59 -19.07 6.54
N ASP A 192 8.04 -18.04 5.92
CA ASP A 192 7.93 -16.69 6.49
C ASP A 192 6.44 -16.32 6.61
N PRO A 193 5.82 -16.57 7.78
CA PRO A 193 4.40 -16.27 7.99
C PRO A 193 4.07 -14.78 7.80
N GLU A 194 4.97 -13.86 8.15
CA GLU A 194 4.74 -12.42 8.00
C GLU A 194 4.65 -12.02 6.52
N ALA A 195 5.58 -12.50 5.69
CA ALA A 195 5.53 -12.26 4.26
C ALA A 195 4.31 -12.89 3.59
N LEU A 196 3.95 -14.12 3.96
CA LEU A 196 2.77 -14.80 3.44
C LEU A 196 1.46 -14.10 3.84
N VAL A 197 1.29 -13.74 5.12
CA VAL A 197 0.10 -12.98 5.58
C VAL A 197 -0.01 -11.66 4.84
N MET A 198 1.10 -10.95 4.68
CA MET A 198 1.13 -9.68 3.97
C MET A 198 0.67 -9.80 2.52
N LEU A 199 1.12 -10.83 1.79
CA LEU A 199 0.78 -11.03 0.38
C LEU A 199 -0.64 -11.58 0.22
N HIS A 200 -1.04 -12.57 1.03
CA HIS A 200 -2.41 -13.10 1.00
C HIS A 200 -3.46 -12.05 1.37
N ALA A 201 -3.17 -11.20 2.37
CA ALA A 201 -4.06 -10.09 2.69
C ALA A 201 -4.13 -9.05 1.55
N ALA A 202 -3.00 -8.77 0.90
CA ALA A 202 -2.96 -7.78 -0.18
C ALA A 202 -3.73 -8.21 -1.44
N VAL A 203 -3.75 -9.51 -1.77
CA VAL A 203 -4.43 -10.01 -2.99
C VAL A 203 -5.96 -10.06 -2.84
N ILE A 204 -6.49 -10.00 -1.61
CA ILE A 204 -7.93 -9.98 -1.36
C ILE A 204 -8.59 -8.82 -2.10
N GLY A 205 -8.04 -7.59 -1.99
CA GLY A 205 -8.57 -6.42 -2.65
C GLY A 205 -8.78 -6.60 -4.15
N PRO A 206 -7.71 -6.84 -4.92
CA PRO A 206 -7.82 -7.10 -6.36
C PRO A 206 -8.79 -8.22 -6.73
N TYR A 207 -8.83 -9.34 -5.99
CA TYR A 207 -9.78 -10.41 -6.23
C TYR A 207 -11.23 -9.96 -6.04
N MET A 208 -11.49 -9.20 -4.96
CA MET A 208 -12.82 -8.64 -4.71
C MET A 208 -13.26 -7.71 -5.82
N ASP A 209 -12.39 -6.80 -6.26
CA ASP A 209 -12.68 -5.83 -7.30
C ASP A 209 -12.86 -6.49 -8.69
N MET A 210 -12.26 -7.67 -8.91
CA MET A 210 -12.46 -8.50 -10.10
C MET A 210 -13.67 -9.46 -10.00
N GLY A 211 -14.36 -9.52 -8.87
CA GLY A 211 -15.45 -10.47 -8.62
C GLY A 211 -15.00 -11.91 -8.39
N ALA A 212 -13.73 -12.14 -8.13
CA ALA A 212 -13.16 -13.46 -7.86
C ALA A 212 -13.34 -13.86 -6.37
N HIS A 213 -14.59 -13.81 -5.87
CA HIS A 213 -14.92 -13.96 -4.44
C HIS A 213 -14.39 -15.24 -3.82
N ALA A 214 -14.47 -16.39 -4.53
CA ALA A 214 -13.94 -17.64 -4.03
C ALA A 214 -12.41 -17.61 -3.82
N ARG A 215 -11.67 -16.92 -4.69
CA ARG A 215 -10.22 -16.74 -4.54
C ARG A 215 -9.91 -15.79 -3.39
N ALA A 216 -10.69 -14.72 -3.23
CA ALA A 216 -10.58 -13.80 -2.11
C ALA A 216 -10.82 -14.50 -0.77
N ALA A 217 -11.88 -15.31 -0.66
CA ALA A 217 -12.19 -16.10 0.53
C ALA A 217 -11.06 -17.07 0.88
N HIS A 218 -10.54 -17.80 -0.11
CA HIS A 218 -9.40 -18.70 0.10
C HIS A 218 -8.14 -17.97 0.59
N ALA A 219 -7.81 -16.83 -0.01
CA ALA A 219 -6.68 -16.00 0.44
C ALA A 219 -6.89 -15.50 1.89
N ALA A 220 -8.13 -15.13 2.26
CA ALA A 220 -8.49 -14.74 3.61
C ALA A 220 -8.32 -15.87 4.62
N GLU A 221 -8.76 -17.09 4.29
CA GLU A 221 -8.58 -18.28 5.13
C GLU A 221 -7.09 -18.58 5.39
N LEU A 222 -6.26 -18.51 4.33
CA LEU A 222 -4.81 -18.70 4.46
C LEU A 222 -4.19 -17.63 5.36
N ALA A 223 -4.53 -16.35 5.15
CA ALA A 223 -4.02 -15.26 5.98
C ALA A 223 -4.42 -15.42 7.45
N LEU A 224 -5.69 -15.78 7.73
CA LEU A 224 -6.19 -16.02 9.09
C LEU A 224 -5.49 -17.22 9.77
N SER A 225 -5.23 -18.29 9.03
CA SER A 225 -4.56 -19.48 9.56
C SER A 225 -3.10 -19.21 9.97
N LEU A 226 -2.44 -18.28 9.29
CA LEU A 226 -1.06 -17.89 9.57
C LEU A 226 -0.94 -16.78 10.62
N ALA A 227 -1.99 -16.00 10.86
CA ALA A 227 -1.98 -14.85 11.77
C ALA A 227 -1.44 -15.15 13.19
N PRO A 228 -1.71 -16.31 13.82
CA PRO A 228 -1.15 -16.63 15.14
C PRO A 228 0.38 -16.74 15.17
N GLN A 229 1.03 -16.88 14.02
CA GLN A 229 2.48 -16.98 13.90
C GLN A 229 3.15 -15.63 13.59
N VAL A 230 2.35 -14.57 13.40
CA VAL A 230 2.83 -13.22 13.06
C VAL A 230 3.06 -12.43 14.33
N SER A 231 4.25 -11.87 14.47
CA SER A 231 4.62 -11.06 15.64
C SER A 231 4.30 -9.57 15.47
N ASP A 232 4.20 -9.08 14.24
CA ASP A 232 3.87 -7.67 13.94
C ASP A 232 2.36 -7.41 14.07
N PRO A 233 1.91 -6.68 15.12
CA PRO A 233 0.50 -6.39 15.30
C PRO A 233 -0.09 -5.50 14.21
N ALA A 234 0.70 -4.62 13.58
CA ALA A 234 0.22 -3.79 12.49
C ALA A 234 -0.15 -4.63 11.26
N LEU A 235 0.64 -5.69 10.98
CA LEU A 235 0.34 -6.63 9.90
C LEU A 235 -0.93 -7.44 10.19
N VAL A 236 -1.12 -7.89 11.44
CA VAL A 236 -2.34 -8.59 11.87
C VAL A 236 -3.56 -7.67 11.71
N ALA A 237 -3.46 -6.41 12.10
CA ALA A 237 -4.55 -5.44 11.91
C ALA A 237 -4.86 -5.22 10.42
N GLY A 238 -3.82 -5.08 9.58
CA GLY A 238 -3.96 -4.95 8.13
C GLY A 238 -4.67 -6.15 7.50
N MET A 239 -4.33 -7.36 7.94
CA MET A 239 -5.00 -8.60 7.54
C MET A 239 -6.49 -8.57 7.93
N HIS A 240 -6.82 -8.26 9.18
CA HIS A 240 -8.23 -8.18 9.64
C HIS A 240 -9.04 -7.18 8.81
N ARG A 241 -8.45 -6.03 8.48
CA ARG A 241 -9.08 -5.02 7.62
C ARG A 241 -9.39 -5.57 6.22
N GLN A 242 -8.50 -6.34 5.61
CA GLN A 242 -8.73 -6.91 4.27
C GLN A 242 -9.74 -8.08 4.30
N VAL A 243 -9.63 -8.95 5.29
CA VAL A 243 -10.53 -10.10 5.45
C VAL A 243 -11.99 -9.67 5.67
N ALA A 244 -12.23 -8.53 6.31
CA ALA A 244 -13.58 -8.00 6.49
C ALA A 244 -14.35 -7.82 5.17
N ARG A 245 -13.66 -7.53 4.06
CA ARG A 245 -14.29 -7.43 2.72
C ARG A 245 -14.85 -8.77 2.25
N THR A 246 -14.16 -9.88 2.52
CA THR A 246 -14.62 -11.21 2.13
C THR A 246 -15.83 -11.62 2.97
N PHE A 247 -15.80 -11.38 4.27
CA PHE A 247 -16.94 -11.64 5.16
C PHE A 247 -18.19 -10.88 4.72
N LEU A 248 -18.02 -9.61 4.34
CA LEU A 248 -19.13 -8.82 3.86
C LEU A 248 -19.73 -9.40 2.56
N ALA A 249 -18.88 -9.83 1.61
CA ALA A 249 -19.35 -10.44 0.35
C ALA A 249 -20.06 -11.78 0.57
N GLU A 250 -19.73 -12.49 1.65
CA GLU A 250 -20.41 -13.71 2.07
C GLU A 250 -21.70 -13.44 2.88
N GLY A 251 -22.06 -12.17 3.09
CA GLY A 251 -23.21 -11.77 3.93
C GLY A 251 -22.94 -11.92 5.43
N ARG A 252 -21.72 -12.16 5.86
CA ARG A 252 -21.28 -12.32 7.25
C ARG A 252 -20.95 -10.96 7.87
N VAL A 253 -21.95 -10.07 7.95
CA VAL A 253 -21.78 -8.68 8.36
C VAL A 253 -21.19 -8.56 9.78
N ALA A 254 -21.65 -9.38 10.71
CA ALA A 254 -21.15 -9.37 12.10
C ALA A 254 -19.67 -9.74 12.19
N ASP A 255 -19.22 -10.72 11.40
CA ASP A 255 -17.81 -11.11 11.35
C ASP A 255 -16.93 -10.02 10.69
N ALA A 256 -17.48 -9.33 9.69
CA ALA A 256 -16.83 -8.19 9.05
C ALA A 256 -16.64 -7.03 10.05
N ASP A 257 -17.69 -6.65 10.78
CA ASP A 257 -17.60 -5.60 11.80
C ASP A 257 -16.65 -5.97 12.94
N ALA A 258 -16.71 -7.22 13.43
CA ALA A 258 -15.79 -7.72 14.46
C ALA A 258 -14.32 -7.67 14.02
N SER A 259 -14.03 -8.07 12.77
CA SER A 259 -12.67 -7.98 12.22
C SER A 259 -12.19 -6.53 12.11
N LEU A 260 -13.04 -5.61 11.67
CA LEU A 260 -12.70 -4.19 11.59
C LEU A 260 -12.53 -3.55 12.98
N ALA A 261 -13.36 -3.92 13.96
CA ALA A 261 -13.20 -3.47 15.35
C ALA A 261 -11.86 -3.93 15.93
N LYS A 262 -11.44 -5.17 15.63
CA LYS A 262 -10.13 -5.68 16.03
C LYS A 262 -8.98 -4.89 15.41
N ALA A 263 -9.07 -4.59 14.12
CA ALA A 263 -8.09 -3.76 13.43
C ALA A 263 -8.03 -2.33 14.01
N GLN A 264 -9.19 -1.71 14.29
CA GLN A 264 -9.27 -0.38 14.92
C GLN A 264 -8.58 -0.34 16.29
N GLU A 265 -8.84 -1.36 17.13
CA GLU A 265 -8.20 -1.48 18.45
C GLU A 265 -6.68 -1.47 18.32
N ILE A 266 -6.13 -2.34 17.47
CA ILE A 266 -4.69 -2.49 17.29
C ILE A 266 -4.08 -1.21 16.71
N TYR A 267 -4.64 -0.64 15.65
CA TYR A 267 -4.13 0.59 15.04
C TYR A 267 -4.21 1.79 15.99
N GLY A 268 -5.25 1.85 16.84
CA GLY A 268 -5.37 2.86 17.89
C GLY A 268 -4.24 2.76 18.91
N GLN A 269 -3.93 1.54 19.40
CA GLN A 269 -2.83 1.28 20.34
C GLN A 269 -1.45 1.62 19.73
N LEU A 270 -1.28 1.36 18.45
CA LEU A 270 -0.04 1.65 17.71
C LEU A 270 0.06 3.11 17.25
N HIS A 271 -0.96 3.93 17.46
CA HIS A 271 -1.07 5.31 16.96
C HIS A 271 -0.92 5.43 15.42
N LEU A 272 -1.28 4.38 14.68
CA LEU A 272 -1.24 4.32 13.21
C LEU A 272 -2.50 4.97 12.64
N ARG A 273 -2.49 6.30 12.61
CA ARG A 273 -3.69 7.10 12.35
C ARG A 273 -4.25 6.96 10.94
N THR A 274 -3.41 6.77 9.90
CA THR A 274 -3.89 6.57 8.52
C THR A 274 -4.63 5.24 8.39
N ASP A 275 -4.05 4.16 8.93
CA ASP A 275 -4.68 2.84 8.91
C ASP A 275 -5.96 2.82 9.76
N LEU A 276 -5.97 3.54 10.86
CA LEU A 276 -7.16 3.74 11.69
C LEU A 276 -8.26 4.46 10.90
N ALA A 277 -7.92 5.49 10.12
CA ALA A 277 -8.86 6.19 9.25
C ALA A 277 -9.47 5.26 8.20
N HIS A 278 -8.66 4.38 7.61
CA HIS A 278 -9.15 3.36 6.68
C HIS A 278 -10.09 2.34 7.34
N CYS A 279 -9.85 1.98 8.62
CA CYS A 279 -10.78 1.13 9.35
C CYS A 279 -12.12 1.82 9.61
N HIS A 280 -12.12 3.10 9.99
CA HIS A 280 -13.33 3.90 10.12
C HIS A 280 -14.11 3.95 8.80
N TRP A 281 -13.43 4.22 7.68
CA TRP A 281 -14.06 4.19 6.38
C TRP A 281 -14.70 2.83 6.07
N MET A 282 -13.96 1.74 6.17
CA MET A 282 -14.48 0.41 5.86
C MET A 282 -15.62 -0.01 6.80
N ARG A 283 -15.55 0.38 8.06
CA ARG A 283 -16.61 0.11 9.01
C ARG A 283 -17.88 0.88 8.69
N GLY A 284 -17.75 2.15 8.30
CA GLY A 284 -18.87 2.94 7.78
C GLY A 284 -19.51 2.30 6.55
N TYR A 285 -18.69 1.78 5.63
CA TYR A 285 -19.17 1.03 4.47
C TYR A 285 -19.95 -0.24 4.88
N VAL A 286 -19.41 -1.06 5.79
CA VAL A 286 -20.10 -2.28 6.28
C VAL A 286 -21.43 -1.95 6.93
N GLN A 287 -21.46 -0.92 7.80
CA GLN A 287 -22.69 -0.47 8.48
C GLN A 287 -23.72 0.07 7.49
N ALA A 288 -23.29 0.80 6.43
CA ALA A 288 -24.18 1.27 5.38
C ALA A 288 -24.84 0.10 4.62
N GLN A 289 -24.08 -0.97 4.32
CA GLN A 289 -24.61 -2.18 3.68
C GLN A 289 -25.62 -2.91 4.59
N ASN A 290 -25.40 -2.88 5.91
CA ASN A 290 -26.30 -3.45 6.91
C ASN A 290 -27.55 -2.59 7.19
N GLY A 291 -27.65 -1.38 6.61
CA GLY A 291 -28.77 -0.47 6.83
C GLY A 291 -28.63 0.40 8.08
N GLU A 292 -27.50 0.35 8.80
CA GLU A 292 -27.20 1.15 9.99
C GLU A 292 -26.68 2.54 9.61
N LEU A 293 -27.52 3.32 8.93
CA LEU A 293 -27.09 4.54 8.21
C LEU A 293 -26.50 5.62 9.12
N GLU A 294 -27.05 5.84 10.32
CA GLU A 294 -26.54 6.83 11.27
C GLU A 294 -25.19 6.41 11.86
N ALA A 295 -24.98 5.11 12.07
CA ALA A 295 -23.68 4.60 12.48
C ALA A 295 -22.64 4.74 11.36
N ALA A 296 -23.02 4.40 10.13
CA ALA A 296 -22.20 4.57 8.95
C ALA A 296 -21.78 6.03 8.73
N GLU A 297 -22.70 6.97 8.88
CA GLU A 297 -22.39 8.41 8.79
C GLU A 297 -21.32 8.83 9.78
N ARG A 298 -21.45 8.42 11.06
CA ARG A 298 -20.45 8.77 12.10
C ARG A 298 -19.06 8.25 11.75
N GLU A 299 -18.97 7.01 11.33
CA GLU A 299 -17.70 6.36 10.93
C GLU A 299 -17.09 7.05 9.71
N LEU A 300 -17.88 7.31 8.66
CA LEU A 300 -17.42 7.95 7.43
C LEU A 300 -17.00 9.41 7.66
N ARG A 301 -17.72 10.18 8.50
CA ARG A 301 -17.30 11.53 8.88
C ARG A 301 -15.98 11.52 9.65
N THR A 302 -15.80 10.55 10.55
CA THR A 302 -14.53 10.37 11.28
C THR A 302 -13.40 10.07 10.31
N ALA A 303 -13.57 9.13 9.39
CA ALA A 303 -12.60 8.79 8.37
C ALA A 303 -12.25 10.01 7.50
N ARG A 304 -13.27 10.76 7.02
CA ARG A 304 -13.10 11.96 6.21
C ARG A 304 -12.23 13.01 6.91
N VAL A 305 -12.52 13.32 8.17
CA VAL A 305 -11.73 14.29 8.95
C VAL A 305 -10.28 13.82 9.10
N MET A 306 -10.07 12.55 9.42
CA MET A 306 -8.73 11.99 9.59
C MET A 306 -7.94 11.97 8.28
N LEU A 307 -8.54 11.66 7.13
CA LEU A 307 -7.91 11.62 5.83
C LEU A 307 -7.69 13.02 5.24
N SER A 308 -8.67 13.93 5.34
CA SER A 308 -8.57 15.31 4.85
C SER A 308 -7.43 16.08 5.52
N ALA A 309 -7.25 15.89 6.83
CA ALA A 309 -6.16 16.49 7.59
C ALA A 309 -4.77 16.06 7.10
N ARG A 310 -4.69 15.01 6.26
CA ARG A 310 -3.46 14.33 5.84
C ARG A 310 -3.16 14.41 4.35
N ARG A 311 -3.97 15.15 3.59
CA ARG A 311 -3.82 15.30 2.13
C ARG A 311 -3.87 13.97 1.34
N ALA A 312 -4.53 12.94 1.85
CA ALA A 312 -4.73 11.66 1.18
C ALA A 312 -5.90 11.77 0.16
N ALA A 313 -5.69 12.52 -0.93
CA ALA A 313 -6.73 12.96 -1.85
C ALA A 313 -7.61 11.82 -2.40
N LEU A 314 -7.00 10.71 -2.83
CA LEU A 314 -7.73 9.57 -3.38
C LEU A 314 -8.65 8.91 -2.33
N TYR A 315 -8.12 8.66 -1.13
CA TYR A 315 -8.90 8.04 -0.06
C TYR A 315 -9.97 8.97 0.49
N THR A 316 -9.71 10.28 0.54
CA THR A 316 -10.72 11.27 0.93
C THR A 316 -11.87 11.27 -0.07
N ALA A 317 -11.57 11.26 -1.38
CA ALA A 317 -12.58 11.21 -2.43
C ALA A 317 -13.46 9.94 -2.34
N GLN A 318 -12.85 8.79 -2.08
CA GLN A 318 -13.59 7.54 -1.85
C GLN A 318 -14.58 7.68 -0.68
N VAL A 319 -14.10 8.16 0.47
CA VAL A 319 -14.94 8.35 1.65
C VAL A 319 -16.06 9.36 1.40
N GLU A 320 -15.82 10.41 0.64
CA GLU A 320 -16.82 11.44 0.30
C GLU A 320 -17.91 10.89 -0.58
N VAL A 321 -17.59 10.03 -1.55
CA VAL A 321 -18.61 9.35 -2.39
C VAL A 321 -19.47 8.41 -1.54
N GLU A 322 -18.87 7.61 -0.64
CA GLU A 322 -19.60 6.71 0.26
C GLU A 322 -20.48 7.50 1.25
N LEU A 323 -19.97 8.59 1.82
CA LEU A 323 -20.72 9.46 2.72
C LEU A 323 -21.90 10.11 2.01
N ALA A 324 -21.71 10.55 0.76
CA ALA A 324 -22.79 11.12 -0.03
C ALA A 324 -23.92 10.11 -0.30
N ASP A 325 -23.60 8.82 -0.56
CA ASP A 325 -24.63 7.78 -0.68
C ASP A 325 -25.39 7.56 0.64
N VAL A 326 -24.69 7.53 1.76
CA VAL A 326 -25.33 7.42 3.08
C VAL A 326 -26.23 8.62 3.36
N LEU A 327 -25.79 9.85 3.09
CA LEU A 327 -26.59 11.06 3.25
C LEU A 327 -27.84 11.05 2.35
N ARG A 328 -27.72 10.64 1.09
CA ARG A 328 -28.86 10.45 0.17
C ARG A 328 -29.87 9.48 0.77
N ARG A 329 -29.41 8.31 1.25
CA ARG A 329 -30.27 7.28 1.87
C ARG A 329 -30.93 7.73 3.18
N LEU A 330 -30.31 8.67 3.91
CA LEU A 330 -30.87 9.35 5.08
C LEU A 330 -31.86 10.48 4.72
N GLY A 331 -32.11 10.74 3.43
CA GLY A 331 -32.96 11.83 2.98
C GLY A 331 -32.34 13.22 3.01
N ARG A 332 -31.01 13.30 3.18
CA ARG A 332 -30.21 14.55 3.24
C ARG A 332 -29.56 14.83 1.89
N GLY A 333 -30.38 14.86 0.84
CA GLY A 333 -29.93 14.96 -0.56
C GLY A 333 -29.17 16.25 -0.86
N GLU A 334 -29.56 17.39 -0.30
CA GLU A 334 -28.87 18.67 -0.55
C GLU A 334 -27.42 18.62 -0.07
N GLU A 335 -27.18 18.11 1.14
CA GLU A 335 -25.82 17.96 1.70
C GLU A 335 -24.96 16.97 0.87
N ALA A 336 -25.60 15.90 0.35
CA ALA A 336 -24.91 14.96 -0.53
C ALA A 336 -24.50 15.64 -1.86
N VAL A 337 -25.36 16.45 -2.45
CA VAL A 337 -25.04 17.21 -3.69
C VAL A 337 -23.90 18.19 -3.45
N GLU A 338 -23.95 18.96 -2.36
CA GLU A 338 -22.87 19.89 -2.01
C GLU A 338 -21.52 19.18 -1.88
N LEU A 339 -21.51 18.03 -1.19
CA LEU A 339 -20.31 17.23 -1.00
C LEU A 339 -19.71 16.71 -2.31
N LEU A 340 -20.57 16.16 -3.20
CA LEU A 340 -20.15 15.63 -4.49
C LEU A 340 -19.71 16.73 -5.46
N SER A 341 -20.39 17.87 -5.45
CA SER A 341 -20.03 19.03 -6.28
C SER A 341 -18.66 19.59 -5.88
N ALA A 342 -18.42 19.75 -4.58
CA ALA A 342 -17.12 20.19 -4.07
C ALA A 342 -15.99 19.20 -4.43
N LEU A 343 -16.26 17.89 -4.42
CA LEU A 343 -15.31 16.88 -4.88
C LEU A 343 -14.96 17.06 -6.36
N LEU A 344 -15.96 17.28 -7.21
CA LEU A 344 -15.75 17.45 -8.66
C LEU A 344 -15.02 18.75 -9.02
N GLU A 345 -15.19 19.83 -8.26
CA GLU A 345 -14.47 21.10 -8.45
C GLU A 345 -12.96 20.98 -8.26
N LEU A 346 -12.49 20.01 -7.47
CA LEU A 346 -11.06 19.78 -7.21
C LEU A 346 -10.31 19.10 -8.39
N GLY A 347 -11.03 18.71 -9.46
CA GLY A 347 -10.47 18.22 -10.71
C GLY A 347 -9.80 16.84 -10.64
N ASP A 348 -8.85 16.58 -11.55
CA ASP A 348 -8.23 15.25 -11.77
C ASP A 348 -7.42 14.68 -10.59
N SER A 349 -7.23 15.46 -9.52
CA SER A 349 -6.44 15.03 -8.35
C SER A 349 -7.05 13.84 -7.57
N HIS A 350 -8.34 13.55 -7.80
CA HIS A 350 -9.10 12.52 -7.08
C HIS A 350 -9.29 11.22 -7.85
N GLY A 351 -8.75 11.13 -9.06
CA GLY A 351 -8.84 9.94 -9.90
C GLY A 351 -10.19 9.77 -10.61
N ALA A 352 -10.14 9.25 -11.85
CA ALA A 352 -11.30 9.09 -12.71
C ALA A 352 -12.40 8.18 -12.12
N VAL A 353 -12.05 7.18 -11.31
CA VAL A 353 -12.99 6.26 -10.67
C VAL A 353 -13.88 7.00 -9.68
N HIS A 354 -13.31 7.81 -8.80
CA HIS A 354 -14.08 8.52 -7.76
C HIS A 354 -14.93 9.66 -8.35
N ALA A 355 -14.41 10.38 -9.34
CA ALA A 355 -15.19 11.34 -10.10
C ALA A 355 -16.36 10.67 -10.85
N GLY A 356 -16.13 9.50 -11.46
CA GLY A 356 -17.17 8.67 -12.06
C GLY A 356 -18.23 8.23 -11.05
N GLY A 357 -17.83 7.83 -9.85
CA GLY A 357 -18.71 7.51 -8.74
C GLY A 357 -19.56 8.70 -8.29
N ALA A 358 -18.96 9.88 -8.18
CA ALA A 358 -19.67 11.12 -7.84
C ALA A 358 -20.74 11.46 -8.89
N HIS A 359 -20.38 11.42 -10.16
CA HIS A 359 -21.36 11.63 -11.24
C HIS A 359 -22.46 10.58 -11.25
N ARG A 360 -22.15 9.30 -10.98
CA ARG A 360 -23.16 8.25 -10.86
C ARG A 360 -24.18 8.56 -9.77
N LEU A 361 -23.74 9.00 -8.59
CA LEU A 361 -24.63 9.36 -7.49
C LEU A 361 -25.45 10.63 -7.81
N LEU A 362 -24.86 11.66 -8.39
CA LEU A 362 -25.57 12.86 -8.83
C LEU A 362 -26.65 12.50 -9.86
N GLY A 363 -26.36 11.59 -10.79
CA GLY A 363 -27.33 11.07 -11.73
C GLY A 363 -28.50 10.36 -11.04
N LEU A 364 -28.24 9.48 -10.07
CA LEU A 364 -29.28 8.83 -9.27
C LEU A 364 -30.14 9.85 -8.53
N MET A 365 -29.56 10.87 -7.93
CA MET A 365 -30.26 11.89 -7.18
C MET A 365 -31.08 12.80 -8.09
N ALA A 366 -30.61 13.13 -9.28
CA ALA A 366 -31.35 13.85 -10.29
C ALA A 366 -32.57 13.03 -10.77
N GLU A 367 -32.41 11.74 -10.96
CA GLU A 367 -33.46 10.81 -11.32
C GLU A 367 -34.54 10.71 -10.22
N GLU A 368 -34.16 10.63 -8.94
CA GLU A 368 -35.08 10.65 -7.80
C GLU A 368 -35.92 11.95 -7.73
N ARG A 369 -35.39 13.07 -8.23
CA ARG A 369 -36.07 14.35 -8.33
C ARG A 369 -36.90 14.51 -9.64
N GLY A 370 -36.80 13.55 -10.56
CA GLY A 370 -37.43 13.59 -11.86
C GLY A 370 -36.73 14.48 -12.89
N GLU A 371 -35.50 14.89 -12.66
CA GLU A 371 -34.66 15.73 -13.53
C GLU A 371 -33.95 14.84 -14.57
N VAL A 372 -34.69 14.36 -15.56
CA VAL A 372 -34.28 13.30 -16.51
C VAL A 372 -33.02 13.71 -17.31
N GLU A 373 -33.00 14.92 -17.84
CA GLU A 373 -31.90 15.43 -18.66
C GLU A 373 -30.59 15.52 -17.84
N SER A 374 -30.71 16.04 -16.62
CA SER A 374 -29.55 16.12 -15.69
C SER A 374 -29.06 14.74 -15.30
N ALA A 375 -29.94 13.79 -15.05
CA ALA A 375 -29.58 12.40 -14.73
C ALA A 375 -28.83 11.75 -15.88
N GLU A 376 -29.30 11.89 -17.12
CA GLU A 376 -28.63 11.35 -18.32
C GLU A 376 -27.26 11.99 -18.51
N GLU A 377 -27.12 13.30 -18.37
CA GLU A 377 -25.85 14.01 -18.49
C GLU A 377 -24.82 13.48 -17.49
N HIS A 378 -25.19 13.34 -16.23
CA HIS A 378 -24.31 12.79 -15.19
C HIS A 378 -23.92 11.34 -15.48
N TYR A 379 -24.83 10.47 -15.92
CA TYR A 379 -24.49 9.09 -16.27
C TYR A 379 -23.53 9.00 -17.46
N VAL A 380 -23.67 9.86 -18.47
CA VAL A 380 -22.76 9.92 -19.62
C VAL A 380 -21.37 10.39 -19.18
N GLN A 381 -21.27 11.39 -18.31
CA GLN A 381 -19.98 11.85 -17.76
C GLN A 381 -19.33 10.75 -16.92
N ALA A 382 -20.08 10.05 -16.07
CA ALA A 382 -19.59 8.92 -15.32
C ALA A 382 -19.04 7.81 -16.25
N LEU A 383 -19.78 7.49 -17.32
CA LEU A 383 -19.36 6.48 -18.30
C LEU A 383 -18.01 6.83 -18.91
N ALA A 384 -17.84 8.06 -19.39
CA ALA A 384 -16.59 8.52 -20.00
C ALA A 384 -15.37 8.48 -19.03
N LEU A 385 -15.61 8.72 -17.75
CA LEU A 385 -14.57 8.64 -16.71
C LEU A 385 -14.19 7.18 -16.38
N LEU A 386 -15.20 6.31 -16.23
CA LEU A 386 -14.99 4.91 -15.86
C LEU A 386 -14.41 4.08 -17.01
N GLU A 387 -14.76 4.37 -18.27
CA GLU A 387 -14.14 3.73 -19.44
C GLU A 387 -12.61 3.94 -19.47
N ARG A 388 -12.16 5.15 -19.16
CA ARG A 388 -10.73 5.48 -19.11
C ARG A 388 -9.99 4.77 -17.98
N SER A 389 -10.68 4.47 -16.88
CA SER A 389 -10.08 3.81 -15.71
C SER A 389 -10.07 2.30 -15.79
N GLY A 390 -10.87 1.69 -16.69
CA GLY A 390 -11.01 0.24 -16.80
C GLY A 390 -11.79 -0.41 -15.64
N ALA A 391 -12.58 0.35 -14.89
CA ALA A 391 -13.42 -0.12 -13.79
C ALA A 391 -14.65 -0.87 -14.31
N THR A 392 -14.46 -2.11 -14.77
CA THR A 392 -15.46 -2.89 -15.53
C THR A 392 -16.75 -3.17 -14.75
N GLY A 393 -16.66 -3.37 -13.42
CA GLY A 393 -17.84 -3.57 -12.58
C GLY A 393 -18.71 -2.32 -12.49
N ASP A 394 -18.09 -1.17 -12.25
CA ASP A 394 -18.78 0.12 -12.19
C ASP A 394 -19.38 0.51 -13.54
N LEU A 395 -18.68 0.21 -14.65
CA LEU A 395 -19.20 0.41 -16.01
C LEU A 395 -20.46 -0.41 -16.27
N ALA A 396 -20.47 -1.69 -15.88
CA ALA A 396 -21.63 -2.55 -16.08
C ALA A 396 -22.85 -2.06 -15.31
N ASP A 397 -22.67 -1.63 -14.06
CA ASP A 397 -23.76 -1.06 -13.24
C ASP A 397 -24.27 0.27 -13.80
N LEU A 398 -23.35 1.15 -14.21
CA LEU A 398 -23.70 2.44 -14.81
C LEU A 398 -24.46 2.28 -16.12
N CYS A 399 -24.02 1.35 -17.01
CA CYS A 399 -24.74 1.04 -18.24
C CYS A 399 -26.16 0.51 -17.98
N ARG A 400 -26.36 -0.24 -16.89
CA ARG A 400 -27.67 -0.69 -16.45
C ARG A 400 -28.54 0.52 -16.03
N LEU A 401 -28.01 1.40 -15.18
CA LEU A 401 -28.72 2.60 -14.72
C LEU A 401 -29.16 3.50 -15.91
N LEU A 402 -28.20 3.79 -16.81
CA LEU A 402 -28.49 4.58 -18.02
C LEU A 402 -29.50 3.87 -18.91
N GLY A 403 -29.38 2.56 -19.10
CA GLY A 403 -30.35 1.78 -19.88
C GLY A 403 -31.75 1.81 -19.28
N ASP A 404 -31.88 1.70 -17.95
CA ASP A 404 -33.15 1.79 -17.23
C ASP A 404 -33.78 3.19 -17.37
N LEU A 405 -32.97 4.25 -17.28
CA LEU A 405 -33.45 5.63 -17.51
C LEU A 405 -33.95 5.81 -18.94
N LEU A 406 -33.17 5.41 -19.95
CA LEU A 406 -33.53 5.52 -21.37
C LEU A 406 -34.81 4.74 -21.71
N ARG A 407 -34.97 3.55 -21.14
CA ARG A 407 -36.18 2.73 -21.32
C ARG A 407 -37.42 3.44 -20.76
N ARG A 408 -37.35 4.01 -19.55
CA ARG A 408 -38.46 4.73 -18.90
C ARG A 408 -38.83 6.01 -19.64
N THR A 409 -37.88 6.64 -20.32
CA THR A 409 -38.08 7.87 -21.11
C THR A 409 -38.49 7.59 -22.56
N GLY A 410 -38.82 6.33 -22.90
CA GLY A 410 -39.34 5.96 -24.21
C GLY A 410 -38.29 5.84 -25.31
N ARG A 411 -37.04 5.60 -24.97
CA ARG A 411 -35.90 5.42 -25.89
C ARG A 411 -35.35 3.98 -25.85
N PRO A 412 -36.15 2.96 -26.25
CA PRO A 412 -35.82 1.54 -26.06
C PRO A 412 -34.61 1.07 -26.86
N GLU A 413 -34.34 1.64 -28.03
CA GLU A 413 -33.16 1.29 -28.84
C GLU A 413 -31.86 1.73 -28.15
N ALA A 414 -31.80 2.98 -27.70
CA ALA A 414 -30.68 3.51 -26.94
C ALA A 414 -30.46 2.75 -25.60
N ALA A 415 -31.57 2.37 -24.93
CA ALA A 415 -31.48 1.53 -23.73
C ALA A 415 -30.87 0.17 -24.03
N MET A 416 -31.23 -0.47 -25.16
CA MET A 416 -30.69 -1.75 -25.56
C MET A 416 -29.19 -1.65 -25.83
N ASP A 417 -28.73 -0.56 -26.44
CA ASP A 417 -27.29 -0.34 -26.70
C ASP A 417 -26.51 -0.13 -25.40
N ALA A 418 -27.06 0.63 -24.44
CA ALA A 418 -26.48 0.76 -23.10
C ALA A 418 -26.35 -0.59 -22.40
N TYR A 419 -27.40 -1.43 -22.40
CA TYR A 419 -27.34 -2.76 -21.80
C TYR A 419 -26.33 -3.68 -22.50
N ARG A 420 -26.22 -3.65 -23.84
CA ARG A 420 -25.22 -4.44 -24.58
C ARG A 420 -23.81 -4.04 -24.23
N THR A 421 -23.56 -2.73 -24.11
CA THR A 421 -22.28 -2.20 -23.65
C THR A 421 -21.94 -2.72 -22.25
N GLY A 422 -22.89 -2.62 -21.31
CA GLY A 422 -22.73 -3.13 -19.95
C GLY A 422 -22.47 -4.63 -19.89
N LEU A 423 -23.14 -5.43 -20.74
CA LEU A 423 -22.91 -6.88 -20.83
C LEU A 423 -21.48 -7.21 -21.33
N GLY A 424 -20.92 -6.40 -22.23
CA GLY A 424 -19.54 -6.54 -22.71
C GLY A 424 -18.50 -6.31 -21.59
N HIS A 425 -18.86 -5.54 -20.56
CA HIS A 425 -18.03 -5.26 -19.39
C HIS A 425 -18.30 -6.18 -18.20
N ARG A 426 -19.31 -7.04 -18.24
CA ARG A 426 -19.53 -8.04 -17.19
C ARG A 426 -18.36 -9.04 -17.15
N GLY A 427 -17.38 -8.72 -16.29
CA GLY A 427 -16.69 -9.75 -15.57
C GLY A 427 -17.65 -10.46 -14.61
N ALA A 428 -17.22 -11.49 -13.88
CA ALA A 428 -18.06 -12.14 -12.88
C ALA A 428 -18.76 -11.11 -11.98
N PRO A 429 -20.01 -11.37 -11.49
CA PRO A 429 -20.71 -10.44 -10.62
C PRO A 429 -19.83 -10.14 -9.41
N GLY A 430 -19.36 -8.92 -9.33
CA GLY A 430 -18.44 -8.45 -8.31
C GLY A 430 -18.99 -7.21 -7.64
N THR A 431 -18.45 -6.93 -6.48
CA THR A 431 -18.63 -5.63 -5.85
C THR A 431 -17.99 -4.57 -6.73
N THR A 432 -18.73 -3.51 -7.02
CA THR A 432 -18.15 -2.30 -7.61
C THR A 432 -17.22 -1.63 -6.61
N THR A 433 -16.34 -0.74 -7.04
CA THR A 433 -15.53 0.11 -6.13
C THR A 433 -16.43 0.97 -5.23
N LEU A 434 -17.69 1.15 -5.60
CA LEU A 434 -18.72 1.89 -4.88
C LEU A 434 -19.68 0.97 -4.09
N GLY A 435 -19.31 -0.29 -3.93
CA GLY A 435 -20.13 -1.29 -3.25
C GLY A 435 -21.11 -2.04 -4.18
N PRO A 436 -21.75 -3.11 -3.68
CA PRO A 436 -22.78 -3.81 -4.43
C PRO A 436 -23.92 -2.84 -4.73
N ALA A 437 -24.45 -2.93 -5.94
CA ALA A 437 -25.69 -2.22 -6.25
C ALA A 437 -26.75 -2.58 -5.20
N PRO A 438 -27.52 -1.61 -4.68
CA PRO A 438 -28.60 -1.91 -3.75
C PRO A 438 -29.49 -3.00 -4.35
N ALA A 439 -29.85 -4.00 -3.54
CA ALA A 439 -30.73 -5.07 -3.98
C ALA A 439 -31.99 -4.45 -4.63
N ALA A 440 -32.30 -4.89 -5.85
CA ALA A 440 -33.53 -4.47 -6.47
C ALA A 440 -34.70 -4.82 -5.53
N PRO A 441 -35.67 -3.91 -5.33
CA PRO A 441 -36.83 -4.24 -4.52
C PRO A 441 -37.45 -5.53 -5.08
N ALA A 442 -37.72 -6.50 -4.20
CA ALA A 442 -38.44 -7.70 -4.58
C ALA A 442 -39.78 -7.29 -5.14
N PHE A 443 -40.05 -7.63 -6.41
CA PHE A 443 -41.35 -7.46 -7.05
C PHE A 443 -42.31 -8.50 -6.50
#